data_b7bd26578c7df5dfb8cf079def7a312d
#
_entry.id   b7bd26578c7df5dfb8cf079def7a312d
#
_cell.length_a   1.000
_cell.length_b   1.000
_cell.length_c   1.000
_cell.angle_alpha   90.00
_cell.angle_beta   90.00
_cell.angle_gamma   90.00
#
_symmetry.space_group_name_H-M   'P 1'
#
loop_
_entity.id
_entity.type
_entity.pdbx_description
1 polymer ?
#
loop_
_entity_poly.entity_id
_entity_poly.type
_entity_poly.pdbx_seq_one_letter_code
_entity_poly.pdbx_strand_id
1 'polypeptide(L)'
;MVLENQFPDDERVEKEALSLIKAGHEVHLLCATLKKEYVGDENYKGIKLHRTLSTPFLYNKAKIACLRLPFYFMFWKKQVGNLLRTETFDVIHIHDLPLAEVGYWAKKKFGISFVLDSHENYPYMLDMAPYTNSRKIDVFFCSLETL
;
A
#
# COMPACT_ATOMS: atom_id res chain seq x y z
N MET A 1 -0.87 0.10 -8.98
CA MET A 1 -1.53 -0.35 -7.75
C MET A 1 -0.47 -0.61 -6.69
N VAL A 2 -0.75 -0.31 -5.41
CA VAL A 2 0.17 -0.57 -4.30
C VAL A 2 -0.57 -1.34 -3.21
N LEU A 3 -0.03 -2.51 -2.84
CA LEU A 3 -0.62 -3.45 -1.89
C LEU A 3 0.42 -3.81 -0.81
N GLU A 4 0.06 -3.67 0.47
CA GLU A 4 1.00 -4.04 1.55
C GLU A 4 1.13 -5.56 1.74
N ASN A 5 0.14 -6.33 1.33
CA ASN A 5 0.10 -7.79 1.45
C ASN A 5 0.87 -8.50 0.33
N GLN A 6 1.03 -9.81 0.48
CA GLN A 6 1.52 -10.67 -0.58
C GLN A 6 0.46 -10.81 -1.69
N PHE A 7 0.93 -11.03 -2.90
CA PHE A 7 0.09 -11.30 -4.06
C PHE A 7 0.60 -12.59 -4.74
N PRO A 8 -0.28 -13.50 -5.20
CA PRO A 8 -1.72 -13.30 -5.56
C PRO A 8 -2.74 -13.71 -4.48
N ASP A 9 -2.40 -13.70 -3.21
CA ASP A 9 -3.30 -14.17 -2.13
C ASP A 9 -4.54 -13.26 -1.93
N ASP A 10 -4.56 -12.06 -2.52
CA ASP A 10 -5.69 -11.12 -2.47
C ASP A 10 -6.50 -11.17 -3.78
N GLU A 11 -7.56 -12.00 -3.77
CA GLU A 11 -8.46 -12.16 -4.93
C GLU A 11 -9.16 -10.86 -5.34
N ARG A 12 -9.39 -9.95 -4.42
CA ARG A 12 -10.05 -8.67 -4.67
C ARG A 12 -9.18 -7.81 -5.57
N VAL A 13 -7.93 -7.61 -5.17
CA VAL A 13 -6.94 -6.84 -5.93
C VAL A 13 -6.68 -7.49 -7.30
N GLU A 14 -6.68 -8.83 -7.37
CA GLU A 14 -6.55 -9.54 -8.64
C GLU A 14 -7.72 -9.24 -9.57
N LYS A 15 -8.97 -9.31 -9.09
CA LYS A 15 -10.17 -9.02 -9.89
C LYS A 15 -10.19 -7.59 -10.40
N GLU A 16 -9.79 -6.63 -9.57
CA GLU A 16 -9.68 -5.22 -9.96
C GLU A 16 -8.62 -5.03 -11.04
N ALA A 17 -7.41 -5.56 -10.82
CA ALA A 17 -6.32 -5.45 -11.77
C ALA A 17 -6.69 -6.06 -13.13
N LEU A 18 -7.30 -7.25 -13.15
CA LEU A 18 -7.75 -7.90 -14.39
C LEU A 18 -8.88 -7.13 -15.07
N SER A 19 -9.75 -6.47 -14.31
CA SER A 19 -10.82 -5.63 -14.85
C SER A 19 -10.25 -4.39 -15.53
N LEU A 20 -9.23 -3.76 -14.95
CA LEU A 20 -8.51 -2.64 -15.54
C LEU A 20 -7.78 -3.05 -16.81
N ILE A 21 -7.11 -4.21 -16.83
CA ILE A 21 -6.44 -4.74 -18.02
C ILE A 21 -7.46 -4.99 -19.12
N LYS A 22 -8.62 -5.60 -18.80
CA LYS A 22 -9.71 -5.81 -19.75
C LYS A 22 -10.26 -4.49 -20.33
N ALA A 23 -10.20 -3.43 -19.55
CA ALA A 23 -10.59 -2.08 -20.01
C ALA A 23 -9.49 -1.36 -20.82
N GLY A 24 -8.35 -2.01 -21.06
CA GLY A 24 -7.25 -1.49 -21.89
C GLY A 24 -6.18 -0.72 -21.11
N HIS A 25 -6.20 -0.78 -19.79
CA HIS A 25 -5.15 -0.16 -18.96
C HIS A 25 -3.94 -1.09 -18.79
N GLU A 26 -2.76 -0.51 -18.72
CA GLU A 26 -1.56 -1.19 -18.27
C GLU A 26 -1.51 -1.15 -16.75
N VAL A 27 -1.40 -2.30 -16.09
CA VAL A 27 -1.43 -2.41 -14.64
C VAL A 27 -0.10 -2.89 -14.09
N HIS A 28 0.51 -2.05 -13.26
CA HIS A 28 1.65 -2.40 -12.42
C HIS A 28 1.17 -2.58 -10.98
N LEU A 29 1.56 -3.65 -10.33
CA LEU A 29 1.24 -3.93 -8.94
C LEU A 29 2.53 -4.07 -8.11
N LEU A 30 2.77 -3.09 -7.25
CA LEU A 30 3.83 -3.14 -6.25
C LEU A 30 3.28 -3.80 -4.99
N CYS A 31 3.88 -4.91 -4.57
CA CYS A 31 3.46 -5.66 -3.39
C CYS A 31 4.66 -6.13 -2.55
N ALA A 32 4.39 -6.51 -1.30
CA ALA A 32 5.39 -7.07 -0.41
C ALA A 32 5.53 -8.59 -0.58
N THR A 33 6.72 -9.10 -0.26
CA THR A 33 6.97 -10.53 -0.06
C THR A 33 7.89 -10.75 1.14
N LEU A 34 7.73 -11.87 1.84
CA LEU A 34 8.63 -12.30 2.92
C LEU A 34 9.73 -13.24 2.44
N LYS A 35 9.62 -13.72 1.20
CA LYS A 35 10.53 -14.71 0.62
C LYS A 35 11.43 -14.07 -0.42
N LYS A 36 12.75 -14.23 -0.23
CA LYS A 36 13.76 -13.66 -1.14
C LYS A 36 13.65 -14.19 -2.56
N GLU A 37 13.26 -15.44 -2.72
CA GLU A 37 13.10 -16.10 -4.03
C GLU A 37 11.99 -15.48 -4.90
N TYR A 38 11.06 -14.73 -4.29
CA TYR A 38 9.97 -14.08 -5.01
C TYR A 38 10.22 -12.59 -5.26
N VAL A 39 11.34 -12.04 -4.80
CA VAL A 39 11.68 -10.65 -5.05
C VAL A 39 12.00 -10.42 -6.52
N GLY A 40 11.44 -9.38 -7.09
CA GLY A 40 11.70 -8.97 -8.46
C GLY A 40 10.43 -8.73 -9.24
N ASP A 41 10.62 -8.60 -10.54
CA ASP A 41 9.56 -8.31 -11.49
C ASP A 41 9.07 -9.59 -12.17
N GLU A 42 7.78 -9.71 -12.32
CA GLU A 42 7.10 -10.84 -12.95
C GLU A 42 5.86 -10.36 -13.71
N ASN A 43 5.50 -11.06 -14.78
CA ASN A 43 4.20 -10.88 -15.43
C ASN A 43 3.24 -11.97 -14.95
N TYR A 44 2.21 -11.57 -14.22
CA TYR A 44 1.16 -12.46 -13.75
C TYR A 44 -0.17 -12.11 -14.42
N LYS A 45 -0.64 -12.93 -15.33
CA LYS A 45 -1.92 -12.74 -16.08
C LYS A 45 -2.03 -11.35 -16.74
N GLY A 46 -0.93 -10.77 -17.17
CA GLY A 46 -0.88 -9.42 -17.75
C GLY A 46 -0.62 -8.30 -16.73
N ILE A 47 -0.64 -8.59 -15.44
CA ILE A 47 -0.26 -7.66 -14.38
C ILE A 47 1.27 -7.64 -14.28
N LYS A 48 1.90 -6.48 -14.39
CA LYS A 48 3.33 -6.31 -14.12
C LYS A 48 3.56 -6.22 -12.61
N LEU A 49 4.00 -7.32 -12.02
CA LEU A 49 4.25 -7.40 -10.58
C LEU A 49 5.66 -6.91 -10.24
N HIS A 50 5.74 -6.10 -9.20
CA HIS A 50 6.97 -5.62 -8.58
C HIS A 50 6.97 -6.06 -7.12
N ARG A 51 7.65 -7.18 -6.80
CA ARG A 51 7.70 -7.68 -5.44
C ARG A 51 8.91 -7.17 -4.69
N THR A 52 8.68 -6.53 -3.56
CA THR A 52 9.72 -6.02 -2.67
C THR A 52 9.82 -6.84 -1.39
N LEU A 53 11.06 -7.13 -0.97
CA LEU A 53 11.28 -7.87 0.27
C LEU A 53 10.87 -7.01 1.47
N SER A 54 9.93 -7.52 2.23
CA SER A 54 9.57 -6.96 3.54
C SER A 54 10.18 -7.79 4.66
N THR A 55 10.30 -7.22 5.85
CA THR A 55 10.67 -7.98 7.04
C THR A 55 9.42 -8.47 7.77
N PRO A 56 9.48 -9.61 8.51
CA PRO A 56 8.36 -10.06 9.34
C PRO A 56 7.88 -8.99 10.33
N PHE A 57 8.77 -8.12 10.77
CA PHE A 57 8.42 -6.99 11.63
C PHE A 57 7.56 -5.96 10.90
N LEU A 58 7.98 -5.52 9.72
CA LEU A 58 7.19 -4.58 8.91
C LEU A 58 5.87 -5.21 8.44
N TYR A 59 5.88 -6.49 8.11
CA TYR A 59 4.70 -7.19 7.59
C TYR A 59 3.65 -7.49 8.66
N ASN A 60 4.05 -8.02 9.84
CA ASN A 60 3.11 -8.55 10.83
C ASN A 60 2.82 -7.61 12.00
N LYS A 61 3.82 -6.86 12.45
CA LYS A 61 3.72 -6.05 13.69
C LYS A 61 3.62 -4.57 13.43
N ALA A 62 4.01 -4.16 12.25
CA ALA A 62 4.06 -2.77 11.89
C ALA A 62 2.69 -2.18 11.57
N LYS A 63 1.69 -2.99 11.27
CA LYS A 63 0.34 -2.50 10.95
C LYS A 63 -0.24 -1.55 12.00
N ILE A 64 0.10 -1.72 13.25
CA ILE A 64 -0.38 -0.86 14.36
C ILE A 64 0.74 0.00 14.94
N ALA A 65 1.93 -0.58 15.15
CA ALA A 65 3.08 0.18 15.65
C ALA A 65 3.66 1.15 14.60
N CYS A 66 3.48 0.85 13.32
CA CYS A 66 3.99 1.67 12.22
C CYS A 66 3.21 2.95 11.96
N LEU A 67 1.96 3.04 12.38
CA LEU A 67 1.24 4.29 12.41
C LEU A 67 1.95 5.36 13.28
N ARG A 68 2.90 4.93 14.10
CA ARG A 68 3.74 5.81 14.93
C ARG A 68 5.22 5.83 14.54
N LEU A 69 5.68 4.84 13.78
CA LEU A 69 7.10 4.70 13.45
C LEU A 69 7.31 5.04 11.97
N PRO A 70 8.14 6.02 11.64
CA PRO A 70 8.35 6.50 10.27
C PRO A 70 8.90 5.42 9.33
N PHE A 71 9.45 4.31 9.86
CA PHE A 71 10.12 3.27 9.08
C PHE A 71 9.21 2.58 8.07
N TYR A 72 7.93 2.35 8.42
CA TYR A 72 6.96 1.77 7.51
C TYR A 72 6.72 2.68 6.30
N PHE A 73 6.40 3.94 6.55
CA PHE A 73 6.17 4.91 5.48
C PHE A 73 7.43 5.18 4.68
N MET A 74 8.61 5.22 5.33
CA MET A 74 9.89 5.37 4.64
C MET A 74 10.16 4.21 3.69
N PHE A 75 9.87 2.98 4.12
CA PHE A 75 10.00 1.78 3.29
C PHE A 75 9.12 1.91 2.04
N TRP A 76 7.82 2.14 2.21
CA TRP A 76 6.89 2.23 1.08
C TRP A 76 7.15 3.45 0.19
N LYS A 77 7.46 4.61 0.76
CA LYS A 77 7.86 5.80 0.00
C LYS A 77 9.12 5.54 -0.85
N LYS A 78 10.07 4.76 -0.34
CA LYS A 78 11.25 4.34 -1.11
C LYS A 78 10.86 3.44 -2.29
N GLN A 79 10.04 2.42 -2.07
CA GLN A 79 9.64 1.48 -3.12
C GLN A 79 8.80 2.17 -4.20
N VAL A 80 7.76 2.88 -3.80
CA VAL A 80 6.92 3.66 -4.73
C VAL A 80 7.75 4.71 -5.46
N GLY A 81 8.62 5.44 -4.74
CA GLY A 81 9.47 6.46 -5.36
C GLY A 81 10.49 5.89 -6.35
N ASN A 82 10.97 4.67 -6.15
CA ASN A 82 11.83 4.01 -7.13
C ASN A 82 11.04 3.73 -8.42
N LEU A 83 9.87 3.13 -8.30
CA LEU A 83 9.03 2.80 -9.44
C LEU A 83 8.60 4.06 -10.22
N LEU A 84 8.22 5.13 -9.53
CA LEU A 84 7.83 6.40 -10.15
C LEU A 84 9.00 7.17 -10.82
N ARG A 85 10.24 6.77 -10.58
CA ARG A 85 11.41 7.34 -11.28
C ARG A 85 11.79 6.56 -12.52
N THR A 86 11.45 5.27 -12.57
CA THR A 86 11.80 4.38 -13.70
C THR A 86 10.68 4.28 -14.71
N GLU A 87 9.44 4.46 -14.29
CA GLU A 87 8.23 4.30 -15.10
C GLU A 87 7.32 5.52 -14.99
N THR A 88 6.53 5.77 -16.02
CA THR A 88 5.52 6.84 -16.04
C THR A 88 4.14 6.25 -15.79
N PHE A 89 3.40 6.87 -14.88
CA PHE A 89 2.06 6.43 -14.49
C PHE A 89 1.08 7.60 -14.50
N ASP A 90 -0.16 7.34 -14.90
CA ASP A 90 -1.24 8.33 -14.88
C ASP A 90 -1.86 8.46 -13.49
N VAL A 91 -1.93 7.35 -12.74
CA VAL A 91 -2.57 7.29 -11.42
C VAL A 91 -1.94 6.21 -10.54
N ILE A 92 -1.92 6.45 -9.23
CA ILE A 92 -1.61 5.42 -8.24
C ILE A 92 -2.90 4.98 -7.57
N HIS A 93 -3.16 3.67 -7.55
CA HIS A 93 -4.24 3.06 -6.78
C HIS A 93 -3.66 2.45 -5.51
N ILE A 94 -4.04 2.98 -4.37
CA ILE A 94 -3.58 2.57 -3.04
C ILE A 94 -4.63 1.68 -2.41
N HIS A 95 -4.24 0.47 -2.04
CA HIS A 95 -5.08 -0.44 -1.28
C HIS A 95 -4.78 -0.28 0.21
N ASP A 96 -5.86 -0.10 0.97
CA ASP A 96 -5.89 0.04 2.41
C ASP A 96 -5.36 1.38 2.99
N LEU A 97 -6.04 1.80 4.05
CA LEU A 97 -5.81 3.09 4.71
C LEU A 97 -4.37 3.30 5.22
N PRO A 98 -3.63 2.27 5.71
CA PRO A 98 -2.24 2.47 6.15
C PRO A 98 -1.31 3.04 5.09
N LEU A 99 -1.59 2.78 3.80
CA LEU A 99 -0.79 3.29 2.69
C LEU A 99 -1.25 4.66 2.15
N ALA A 100 -2.35 5.23 2.67
CA ALA A 100 -2.89 6.52 2.21
C ALA A 100 -1.84 7.65 2.28
N GLU A 101 -1.02 7.69 3.34
CA GLU A 101 0.07 8.66 3.48
C GLU A 101 1.10 8.54 2.35
N VAL A 102 1.35 7.32 1.87
CA VAL A 102 2.28 7.08 0.76
C VAL A 102 1.69 7.62 -0.55
N GLY A 103 0.40 7.42 -0.79
CA GLY A 103 -0.32 8.01 -1.93
C GLY A 103 -0.30 9.54 -1.91
N TYR A 104 -0.61 10.13 -0.76
CA TYR A 104 -0.55 11.58 -0.58
C TYR A 104 0.87 12.13 -0.81
N TRP A 105 1.88 11.50 -0.25
CA TRP A 105 3.27 11.87 -0.48
C TRP A 105 3.65 11.78 -1.96
N ALA A 106 3.22 10.72 -2.67
CA ALA A 106 3.49 10.57 -4.10
C ALA A 106 2.84 11.71 -4.91
N LYS A 107 1.58 12.06 -4.59
CA LYS A 107 0.90 13.22 -5.17
C LYS A 107 1.68 14.52 -4.98
N LYS A 108 2.14 14.79 -3.75
CA LYS A 108 2.89 16.02 -3.44
C LYS A 108 4.25 16.06 -4.12
N LYS A 109 4.95 14.94 -4.20
CA LYS A 109 6.33 14.88 -4.69
C LYS A 109 6.44 14.72 -6.20
N PHE A 110 5.55 13.96 -6.81
CA PHE A 110 5.61 13.59 -8.24
C PHE A 110 4.46 14.20 -9.05
N GLY A 111 3.49 14.86 -8.42
CA GLY A 111 2.33 15.44 -9.08
C GLY A 111 1.30 14.42 -9.58
N ILE A 112 1.46 13.13 -9.22
CA ILE A 112 0.58 12.06 -9.68
C ILE A 112 -0.69 11.99 -8.84
N SER A 113 -1.84 11.81 -9.51
CA SER A 113 -3.11 11.57 -8.81
C SER A 113 -3.12 10.19 -8.16
N PHE A 114 -3.87 10.04 -7.06
CA PHE A 114 -4.06 8.72 -6.46
C PHE A 114 -5.52 8.47 -6.10
N VAL A 115 -5.88 7.19 -6.13
CA VAL A 115 -7.15 6.65 -5.63
C VAL A 115 -6.83 5.87 -4.37
N LEU A 116 -7.64 6.03 -3.34
CA LEU A 116 -7.57 5.23 -2.11
C LEU A 116 -8.76 4.29 -2.09
N ASP A 117 -8.49 3.00 -2.05
CA ASP A 117 -9.48 1.97 -1.80
C ASP A 117 -9.38 1.55 -0.32
N SER A 118 -10.39 1.92 0.45
CA SER A 118 -10.46 1.62 1.89
C SER A 118 -11.55 0.59 2.14
N HIS A 119 -11.17 -0.67 2.26
CA HIS A 119 -12.09 -1.79 2.46
C HIS A 119 -12.51 -1.99 3.90
N GLU A 120 -11.62 -1.60 4.83
CA GLU A 120 -11.78 -1.85 6.25
C GLU A 120 -12.14 -0.56 6.98
N ASN A 121 -13.04 -0.64 7.93
CA ASN A 121 -13.22 0.42 8.89
C ASN A 121 -12.08 0.38 9.92
N TYR A 122 -10.91 0.86 9.52
CA TYR A 122 -9.70 0.85 10.35
C TYR A 122 -9.90 1.51 11.72
N PRO A 123 -10.61 2.64 11.88
CA PRO A 123 -10.92 3.20 13.19
C PRO A 123 -11.60 2.17 14.09
N TYR A 124 -12.66 1.52 13.61
CA TYR A 124 -13.40 0.52 14.35
C TYR A 124 -12.56 -0.73 14.66
N MET A 125 -11.78 -1.22 13.70
CA MET A 125 -10.86 -2.34 13.91
C MET A 125 -9.82 -2.05 15.00
N LEU A 126 -9.27 -0.83 15.01
CA LEU A 126 -8.30 -0.40 16.01
C LEU A 126 -8.93 -0.28 17.40
N ASP A 127 -10.17 0.21 17.50
CA ASP A 127 -10.93 0.27 18.76
C ASP A 127 -11.21 -1.12 19.35
N MET A 128 -11.50 -2.08 18.50
CA MET A 128 -11.79 -3.46 18.91
C MET A 128 -10.53 -4.25 19.25
N ALA A 129 -9.36 -3.78 18.87
CA ALA A 129 -8.11 -4.49 19.11
C ALA A 129 -7.69 -4.41 20.59
N PRO A 130 -7.49 -5.55 21.30
CA PRO A 130 -7.27 -5.58 22.74
C PRO A 130 -5.99 -4.89 23.24
N TYR A 131 -5.12 -4.47 22.32
CA TYR A 131 -3.84 -3.79 22.63
C TYR A 131 -3.82 -2.32 22.21
N THR A 132 -4.93 -1.79 21.70
CA THR A 132 -5.07 -0.37 21.37
C THR A 132 -5.81 0.36 22.48
N ASN A 133 -5.17 1.39 23.05
CA ASN A 133 -5.82 2.27 24.00
C ASN A 133 -6.44 3.44 23.20
N SER A 134 -7.74 3.63 23.29
CA SER A 134 -8.56 4.57 22.49
C SER A 134 -7.95 5.98 22.34
N ARG A 135 -7.36 6.55 23.40
CA ARG A 135 -6.68 7.86 23.35
C ARG A 135 -5.54 7.99 22.32
N LYS A 136 -5.02 6.88 21.81
CA LYS A 136 -3.88 6.89 20.86
C LYS A 136 -4.34 6.86 19.41
N ILE A 137 -5.57 6.47 19.20
CA ILE A 137 -6.21 6.38 17.89
C ILE A 137 -6.72 7.75 17.46
N ASP A 138 -7.31 8.50 18.40
CA ASP A 138 -7.84 9.85 18.15
C ASP A 138 -6.77 10.81 17.60
N VAL A 139 -5.53 10.69 18.10
CA VAL A 139 -4.39 11.52 17.63
C VAL A 139 -4.00 11.20 16.19
N PHE A 140 -4.12 9.94 15.76
CA PHE A 140 -3.78 9.54 14.40
C PHE A 140 -4.83 10.05 13.39
N PHE A 141 -6.12 9.89 13.71
CA PHE A 141 -7.19 10.34 12.81
C PHE A 141 -7.28 11.87 12.76
N CYS A 142 -7.06 12.57 13.86
CA CYS A 142 -6.99 14.02 13.87
C CYS A 142 -5.87 14.57 12.96
N SER A 143 -4.77 13.83 12.80
CA SER A 143 -3.69 14.21 11.87
C SER A 143 -4.00 13.93 10.40
N LEU A 144 -4.94 13.02 10.09
CA LEU A 144 -5.40 12.76 8.72
C LEU A 144 -6.49 13.74 8.27
N GLU A 145 -7.32 14.24 9.19
CA GLU A 145 -8.33 15.25 8.87
C GLU A 145 -7.74 16.64 8.57
N THR A 146 -6.47 16.86 8.94
CA THR A 146 -5.74 18.11 8.66
C THR A 146 -4.88 18.04 7.39
N LEU A 147 -4.94 16.94 6.62
CA LEU A 147 -4.26 16.75 5.33
C LEU A 147 -5.22 16.96 4.16
#